data_7ffea78dc405d0cebf8e22a232ae893e
#
_entry.id   7ffea78dc405d0cebf8e22a232ae893e
#
_cell.length_a   1.000
_cell.length_b   1.000
_cell.length_c   1.000
_cell.angle_alpha   90.00
_cell.angle_beta   90.00
_cell.angle_gamma   90.00
#
_symmetry.space_group_name_H-M   'P 1'
#
loop_
_entity.id
_entity.type
_entity.pdbx_description
1 polymer ?
#
loop_
_entity_poly.entity_id
_entity_poly.type
_entity_poly.pdbx_seq_one_letter_code
_entity_poly.pdbx_strand_id
1 'polypeptide(L)'
;MVICSPTSLEIHLPDIKNNPDKFGYQVVVDAEEQITYEEERLLISALDVDINTIERTVHALEGIFIPAHIDKSRFSLLSQLGFVPKDLKCEALELSPHTTREQFLQQNAYLSGYKFIRSSDAHYVADIGKVFTLLSLPDLSFESIRTAITR
;
A
#
# COMPACT_ATOMS: atom_id res chain seq x y z
N MET A 1 -5.07 -7.20 -10.73
CA MET A 1 -3.63 -7.13 -10.39
C MET A 1 -2.91 -8.09 -11.32
N VAL A 2 -2.17 -7.59 -12.29
CA VAL A 2 -1.42 -8.44 -13.22
C VAL A 2 -0.13 -8.85 -12.52
N ILE A 3 -0.04 -10.11 -12.08
CA ILE A 3 1.21 -10.67 -11.56
C ILE A 3 1.95 -11.24 -12.76
N CYS A 4 2.84 -10.47 -13.33
CA CYS A 4 3.78 -10.94 -14.36
C CYS A 4 5.01 -11.54 -13.67
N SER A 5 5.17 -12.85 -13.70
CA SER A 5 6.24 -13.70 -13.12
C SER A 5 6.19 -13.86 -11.58
N PRO A 6 6.67 -14.98 -11.02
CA PRO A 6 6.80 -15.13 -9.58
C PRO A 6 7.70 -14.03 -9.03
N THR A 7 7.08 -13.01 -8.47
CA THR A 7 7.78 -11.91 -7.83
C THR A 7 8.35 -12.39 -6.52
N SER A 8 9.41 -11.75 -6.04
CA SER A 8 10.01 -12.04 -4.73
C SER A 8 9.01 -12.00 -3.57
N LEU A 9 7.83 -11.41 -3.76
CA LEU A 9 6.74 -11.34 -2.79
C LEU A 9 5.99 -12.67 -2.61
N GLU A 10 5.85 -13.49 -3.66
CA GLU A 10 5.17 -14.79 -3.56
C GLU A 10 5.90 -15.76 -2.63
N ILE A 11 7.21 -15.62 -2.52
CA ILE A 11 8.05 -16.44 -1.63
C ILE A 11 7.72 -16.18 -0.16
N HIS A 12 7.17 -15.01 0.17
CA HIS A 12 6.87 -14.58 1.53
C HIS A 12 5.39 -14.72 1.92
N LEU A 13 4.54 -15.28 1.04
CA LEU A 13 3.17 -15.61 1.42
C LEU A 13 3.19 -16.80 2.40
N PRO A 14 2.53 -16.69 3.56
CA PRO A 14 2.40 -17.81 4.47
C PRO A 14 1.62 -18.96 3.81
N ASP A 15 1.92 -20.20 4.20
CA ASP A 15 1.22 -21.40 3.71
C ASP A 15 -0.16 -21.56 4.39
N ILE A 16 -1.01 -20.56 4.18
CA ILE A 16 -2.40 -20.55 4.64
C ILE A 16 -3.28 -20.72 3.41
N LYS A 17 -4.05 -21.81 3.37
CA LYS A 17 -4.97 -22.05 2.25
C LYS A 17 -6.12 -21.05 2.21
N ASN A 18 -6.43 -20.60 0.99
CA ASN A 18 -7.65 -19.81 0.74
C ASN A 18 -8.91 -20.62 1.08
N ASN A 19 -9.94 -19.93 1.52
CA ASN A 19 -11.29 -20.46 1.65
C ASN A 19 -12.21 -19.69 0.69
N PRO A 20 -12.53 -20.25 -0.49
CA PRO A 20 -13.33 -19.55 -1.50
C PRO A 20 -14.74 -19.16 -1.02
N ASP A 21 -15.32 -19.89 -0.07
CA ASP A 21 -16.64 -19.57 0.51
C ASP A 21 -16.61 -18.28 1.34
N LYS A 22 -15.43 -17.91 1.86
CA LYS A 22 -15.24 -16.70 2.68
C LYS A 22 -14.60 -15.54 1.91
N PHE A 23 -13.64 -15.83 1.05
CA PHE A 23 -12.78 -14.85 0.43
C PHE A 23 -12.88 -14.79 -1.09
N GLY A 24 -13.69 -15.71 -1.70
CA GLY A 24 -13.79 -15.86 -3.14
C GLY A 24 -12.60 -16.60 -3.75
N TYR A 25 -12.71 -16.88 -5.05
CA TYR A 25 -11.64 -17.47 -5.84
C TYR A 25 -10.56 -16.43 -6.14
N GLN A 26 -9.30 -16.81 -6.05
CA GLN A 26 -8.12 -15.96 -6.29
C GLN A 26 -7.50 -16.32 -7.63
N VAL A 27 -8.19 -15.95 -8.71
CA VAL A 27 -7.82 -16.33 -10.08
C VAL A 27 -6.89 -15.29 -10.72
N VAL A 28 -5.95 -15.78 -11.51
CA VAL A 28 -5.13 -14.98 -12.43
C VAL A 28 -5.70 -15.16 -13.82
N VAL A 29 -5.92 -14.06 -14.50
CA VAL A 29 -6.47 -14.05 -15.85
C VAL A 29 -5.47 -13.42 -16.83
N ASP A 30 -5.54 -13.82 -18.10
CA ASP A 30 -4.82 -13.18 -19.19
C ASP A 30 -5.54 -11.90 -19.70
N ALA A 31 -5.05 -11.33 -20.79
CA ALA A 31 -5.62 -10.12 -21.39
C ALA A 31 -7.01 -10.37 -22.01
N GLU A 32 -7.34 -11.63 -22.30
CA GLU A 32 -8.62 -12.09 -22.84
C GLU A 32 -9.60 -12.55 -21.74
N GLU A 33 -9.26 -12.26 -20.47
CA GLU A 33 -10.03 -12.65 -19.25
C GLU A 33 -10.18 -14.16 -19.08
N GLN A 34 -9.28 -14.98 -19.67
CA GLN A 34 -9.26 -16.42 -19.46
C GLN A 34 -8.47 -16.74 -18.18
N ILE A 35 -9.02 -17.64 -17.34
CA ILE A 35 -8.34 -18.07 -16.11
C ILE A 35 -7.13 -18.92 -16.49
N THR A 36 -5.93 -18.45 -16.14
CA THR A 36 -4.67 -19.14 -16.41
C THR A 36 -4.11 -19.86 -15.17
N TYR A 37 -4.48 -19.37 -13.98
CA TYR A 37 -4.02 -19.93 -12.70
C TYR A 37 -4.95 -19.55 -11.56
N GLU A 38 -4.98 -20.33 -10.50
CA GLU A 38 -5.62 -19.99 -9.23
C GLU A 38 -4.59 -20.06 -8.09
N GLU A 39 -4.44 -18.97 -7.32
CA GLU A 39 -3.57 -18.95 -6.15
C GLU A 39 -4.30 -19.59 -4.96
N GLU A 40 -3.79 -20.73 -4.49
CA GLU A 40 -4.36 -21.47 -3.37
C GLU A 40 -4.04 -20.88 -2.00
N ARG A 41 -2.96 -20.11 -1.89
CA ARG A 41 -2.58 -19.44 -0.63
C ARG A 41 -3.38 -18.17 -0.45
N LEU A 42 -3.81 -17.90 0.76
CA LEU A 42 -4.65 -16.76 1.10
C LEU A 42 -3.91 -15.43 0.91
N LEU A 43 -4.23 -14.69 -0.16
CA LEU A 43 -3.56 -13.44 -0.55
C LEU A 43 -3.79 -12.27 0.40
N ILE A 44 -4.88 -12.28 1.19
CA ILE A 44 -5.15 -11.23 2.19
C ILE A 44 -4.27 -11.36 3.44
N SER A 45 -3.53 -12.44 3.57
CA SER A 45 -2.61 -12.66 4.68
C SER A 45 -1.48 -11.64 4.67
N ALA A 46 -0.98 -11.29 5.86
CA ALA A 46 0.26 -10.53 5.97
C ALA A 46 1.43 -11.39 5.44
N LEU A 47 2.37 -10.74 4.75
CA LEU A 47 3.60 -11.39 4.32
C LEU A 47 4.46 -11.76 5.53
N ASP A 48 5.13 -12.91 5.47
CA ASP A 48 6.12 -13.34 6.46
C ASP A 48 7.48 -12.67 6.17
N VAL A 49 7.48 -11.35 6.26
CA VAL A 49 8.66 -10.51 6.02
C VAL A 49 8.53 -9.18 6.77
N ASP A 50 9.63 -8.69 7.32
CA ASP A 50 9.63 -7.42 8.03
C ASP A 50 9.50 -6.21 7.08
N ILE A 51 8.93 -5.12 7.60
CA ILE A 51 8.63 -3.92 6.83
C ILE A 51 9.89 -3.24 6.25
N ASN A 52 11.03 -3.31 6.95
CA ASN A 52 12.28 -2.72 6.43
C ASN A 52 12.82 -3.52 5.25
N THR A 53 12.59 -4.84 5.22
CA THR A 53 12.93 -5.67 4.06
C THR A 53 12.04 -5.33 2.87
N ILE A 54 10.73 -5.13 3.08
CA ILE A 54 9.82 -4.67 2.02
C ILE A 54 10.27 -3.30 1.49
N GLU A 55 10.53 -2.34 2.39
CA GLU A 55 11.00 -1.00 2.04
C GLU A 55 12.26 -1.06 1.15
N ARG A 56 13.29 -1.80 1.60
CA ARG A 56 14.53 -1.95 0.83
C ARG A 56 14.30 -2.61 -0.54
N THR A 57 13.41 -3.60 -0.61
CA THR A 57 13.09 -4.26 -1.88
C THR A 57 12.39 -3.33 -2.84
N VAL A 58 11.42 -2.54 -2.36
CA VAL A 58 10.73 -1.53 -3.19
C VAL A 58 11.72 -0.51 -3.73
N HIS A 59 12.62 0.01 -2.88
CA HIS A 59 13.63 0.98 -3.32
C HIS A 59 14.68 0.37 -4.26
N ALA A 60 15.06 -0.90 -4.07
CA ALA A 60 15.97 -1.60 -4.99
C ALA A 60 15.36 -1.79 -6.39
N LEU A 61 14.03 -1.82 -6.48
CA LEU A 61 13.27 -1.84 -7.73
C LEU A 61 12.92 -0.42 -8.24
N GLU A 62 13.55 0.62 -7.66
CA GLU A 62 13.29 2.02 -7.97
C GLU A 62 11.82 2.45 -7.73
N GLY A 63 11.10 1.72 -6.87
CA GLY A 63 9.71 1.98 -6.51
C GLY A 63 9.55 3.15 -5.53
N ILE A 64 8.30 3.50 -5.24
CA ILE A 64 7.89 4.45 -4.20
C ILE A 64 7.27 3.65 -3.06
N PHE A 65 7.78 3.81 -1.83
CA PHE A 65 7.27 3.12 -0.66
C PHE A 65 6.44 4.05 0.20
N ILE A 66 5.14 3.77 0.29
CA ILE A 66 4.17 4.56 1.04
C ILE A 66 3.36 3.63 1.95
N PRO A 67 3.58 3.65 3.27
CA PRO A 67 2.72 2.95 4.21
C PRO A 67 1.27 3.44 4.10
N ALA A 68 0.34 2.50 3.81
CA ALA A 68 -1.05 2.81 3.55
C ALA A 68 -1.81 3.16 4.84
N HIS A 69 -2.76 4.10 4.75
CA HIS A 69 -3.79 4.46 5.74
C HIS A 69 -3.33 4.27 7.19
N ILE A 70 -2.20 4.92 7.57
CA ILE A 70 -1.51 4.70 8.86
C ILE A 70 -2.37 5.02 10.10
N ASP A 71 -3.42 5.79 9.94
CA ASP A 71 -4.38 6.23 10.97
C ASP A 71 -5.50 5.21 11.25
N LYS A 72 -5.64 4.15 10.43
CA LYS A 72 -6.67 3.12 10.66
C LYS A 72 -6.37 2.31 11.92
N SER A 73 -7.43 1.95 12.66
CA SER A 73 -7.34 1.13 13.87
C SER A 73 -7.00 -0.34 13.59
N ARG A 74 -7.06 -0.76 12.32
CA ARG A 74 -6.72 -2.11 11.86
C ARG A 74 -5.91 -2.05 10.58
N PHE A 75 -5.01 -2.99 10.40
CA PHE A 75 -4.21 -3.16 9.17
C PHE A 75 -3.41 -1.92 8.78
N SER A 76 -2.99 -1.14 9.77
CA SER A 76 -2.13 0.02 9.58
C SER A 76 -0.82 -0.13 10.31
N LEU A 77 0.19 0.63 9.92
CA LEU A 77 1.48 0.62 10.57
C LEU A 77 1.36 0.96 12.06
N LEU A 78 0.59 1.99 12.41
CA LEU A 78 0.38 2.38 13.81
C LEU A 78 -0.42 1.34 14.61
N SER A 79 -1.41 0.67 13.99
CA SER A 79 -2.19 -0.35 14.69
C SER A 79 -1.39 -1.62 14.97
N GLN A 80 -0.36 -1.91 14.17
CA GLN A 80 0.47 -3.11 14.31
C GLN A 80 1.71 -2.87 15.18
N LEU A 81 2.39 -1.73 15.00
CA LEU A 81 3.66 -1.42 15.66
C LEU A 81 3.52 -0.41 16.81
N GLY A 82 2.42 0.35 16.84
CA GLY A 82 2.21 1.45 17.79
C GLY A 82 2.96 2.75 17.43
N PHE A 83 3.85 2.72 16.47
CA PHE A 83 4.65 3.87 16.03
C PHE A 83 5.14 3.67 14.58
N VAL A 84 5.62 4.76 13.97
CA VAL A 84 6.37 4.70 12.71
C VAL A 84 7.86 4.60 13.05
N PRO A 85 8.56 3.52 12.64
CA PRO A 85 9.99 3.38 12.88
C PRO A 85 10.77 4.55 12.29
N LYS A 86 11.73 5.12 13.04
CA LYS A 86 12.49 6.30 12.62
C LYS A 86 13.46 6.02 11.46
N ASP A 87 13.86 4.77 11.32
CA ASP A 87 14.75 4.26 10.27
C ASP A 87 14.01 3.81 9.01
N LEU A 88 12.67 3.75 9.05
CA LEU A 88 11.85 3.42 7.90
C LEU A 88 11.86 4.58 6.89
N LYS A 89 12.44 4.33 5.73
CA LYS A 89 12.48 5.30 4.64
C LYS A 89 11.22 5.17 3.80
N CYS A 90 10.40 6.19 3.83
CA CYS A 90 9.19 6.24 2.99
C CYS A 90 9.07 7.64 2.36
N GLU A 91 8.56 7.68 1.14
CA GLU A 91 8.37 8.92 0.40
C GLU A 91 7.25 9.76 1.00
N ALA A 92 6.20 9.10 1.50
CA ALA A 92 5.10 9.71 2.22
C ALA A 92 4.43 8.70 3.15
N LEU A 93 3.55 9.18 4.01
CA LEU A 93 2.62 8.39 4.79
C LEU A 93 1.20 8.64 4.24
N GLU A 94 0.44 7.58 4.01
CA GLU A 94 -0.94 7.76 3.59
C GLU A 94 -1.87 7.85 4.79
N LEU A 95 -2.79 8.82 4.75
CA LEU A 95 -3.92 8.92 5.68
C LEU A 95 -5.19 8.41 5.02
N SER A 96 -6.03 7.76 5.81
CA SER A 96 -7.34 7.31 5.35
C SER A 96 -8.24 8.48 4.94
N PRO A 97 -9.36 8.23 4.24
CA PRO A 97 -10.30 9.28 3.89
C PRO A 97 -10.98 9.93 5.10
N HIS A 98 -10.86 9.36 6.30
CA HIS A 98 -11.61 9.78 7.49
C HIS A 98 -10.90 10.83 8.35
N THR A 99 -9.63 11.15 8.08
CA THR A 99 -8.89 12.17 8.84
C THR A 99 -8.14 13.14 7.93
N THR A 100 -7.76 14.30 8.44
CA THR A 100 -6.87 15.25 7.78
C THR A 100 -5.49 15.20 8.43
N ARG A 101 -4.47 15.72 7.74
CA ARG A 101 -3.12 15.85 8.28
C ARG A 101 -3.12 16.63 9.61
N GLU A 102 -3.86 17.72 9.68
CA GLU A 102 -3.94 18.59 10.85
C GLU A 102 -4.54 17.85 12.05
N GLN A 103 -5.65 17.14 11.83
CA GLN A 103 -6.30 16.34 12.88
C GLN A 103 -5.39 15.21 13.36
N PHE A 104 -4.75 14.50 12.42
CA PHE A 104 -3.87 13.38 12.74
C PHE A 104 -2.64 13.83 13.55
N LEU A 105 -2.03 14.97 13.19
CA LEU A 105 -0.84 15.50 13.86
C LEU A 105 -1.12 16.04 15.27
N GLN A 106 -2.38 16.34 15.63
CA GLN A 106 -2.72 16.71 17.01
C GLN A 106 -2.35 15.61 18.01
N GLN A 107 -2.45 14.35 17.60
CA GLN A 107 -2.12 13.18 18.42
C GLN A 107 -0.76 12.57 18.07
N ASN A 108 -0.22 12.90 16.90
CA ASN A 108 0.99 12.29 16.34
C ASN A 108 2.01 13.36 15.91
N ALA A 109 2.24 14.37 16.75
CA ALA A 109 3.10 15.50 16.44
C ALA A 109 4.52 15.12 16.01
N TYR A 110 5.03 13.98 16.48
CA TYR A 110 6.35 13.45 16.13
C TYR A 110 6.49 13.08 14.64
N LEU A 111 5.37 12.95 13.92
CA LEU A 111 5.33 12.68 12.47
C LEU A 111 5.24 13.95 11.61
N SER A 112 5.30 15.13 12.20
CA SER A 112 5.15 16.40 11.48
C SER A 112 6.15 16.61 10.35
N GLY A 113 7.34 15.98 10.42
CA GLY A 113 8.37 16.02 9.38
C GLY A 113 8.09 15.16 8.16
N TYR A 114 7.10 14.26 8.21
CA TYR A 114 6.74 13.42 7.07
C TYR A 114 5.82 14.14 6.08
N LYS A 115 5.92 13.74 4.82
CA LYS A 115 4.90 14.06 3.81
C LYS A 115 3.70 13.18 4.00
N PHE A 116 2.53 13.72 3.67
CA PHE A 116 1.28 12.97 3.76
C PHE A 116 0.54 13.04 2.43
N ILE A 117 0.03 11.89 2.03
CA ILE A 117 -0.96 11.80 0.95
C ILE A 117 -2.28 11.27 1.51
N ARG A 118 -3.34 11.46 0.74
CA ARG A 118 -4.67 10.91 1.03
C ARG A 118 -5.25 10.34 -0.25
N SER A 119 -5.93 9.21 -0.12
CA SER A 119 -6.67 8.59 -1.22
C SER A 119 -8.02 8.09 -0.72
N SER A 120 -8.88 7.68 -1.65
CA SER A 120 -10.22 7.18 -1.31
C SER A 120 -10.19 5.84 -0.60
N ASP A 121 -9.13 5.05 -0.75
CA ASP A 121 -9.09 3.63 -0.33
C ASP A 121 -10.35 2.88 -0.84
N ALA A 122 -10.66 3.11 -2.14
CA ALA A 122 -11.92 2.73 -2.75
C ALA A 122 -12.02 1.21 -2.95
N HIS A 123 -13.09 0.62 -2.44
CA HIS A 123 -13.46 -0.78 -2.64
C HIS A 123 -14.64 -0.93 -3.61
N TYR A 124 -15.30 0.18 -3.95
CA TYR A 124 -16.40 0.27 -4.90
C TYR A 124 -16.15 1.41 -5.89
N VAL A 125 -16.67 1.27 -7.11
CA VAL A 125 -16.55 2.28 -8.18
C VAL A 125 -17.02 3.67 -7.71
N ALA A 126 -18.10 3.72 -6.94
CA ALA A 126 -18.65 4.98 -6.40
C ALA A 126 -17.74 5.70 -5.41
N ASP A 127 -16.69 5.05 -4.89
CA ASP A 127 -15.77 5.64 -3.91
C ASP A 127 -14.51 6.20 -4.56
N ILE A 128 -14.24 5.85 -5.82
CA ILE A 128 -13.08 6.31 -6.57
C ILE A 128 -13.10 7.84 -6.68
N GLY A 129 -12.03 8.49 -6.24
CA GLY A 129 -11.85 9.92 -6.35
C GLY A 129 -12.62 10.78 -5.32
N LYS A 130 -13.32 10.19 -4.34
CA LYS A 130 -13.94 10.96 -3.25
C LYS A 130 -12.94 11.70 -2.39
N VAL A 131 -11.77 11.12 -2.19
CA VAL A 131 -10.63 11.73 -1.54
C VAL A 131 -9.41 11.53 -2.43
N PHE A 132 -8.59 12.55 -2.58
CA PHE A 132 -7.42 12.51 -3.43
C PHE A 132 -6.36 13.51 -2.97
N THR A 133 -5.14 13.30 -3.42
CA THR A 133 -4.02 14.23 -3.30
C THR A 133 -3.75 14.86 -4.66
N LEU A 134 -3.67 16.19 -4.71
CA LEU A 134 -3.27 16.92 -5.92
C LEU A 134 -1.75 17.03 -5.95
N LEU A 135 -1.15 16.60 -7.04
CA LEU A 135 0.27 16.75 -7.32
C LEU A 135 0.46 17.71 -8.50
N SER A 136 1.35 18.68 -8.34
CA SER A 136 1.76 19.55 -9.45
C SER A 136 2.96 18.90 -10.13
N LEU A 137 2.78 18.48 -11.37
CA LEU A 137 3.77 17.74 -12.15
C LEU A 137 4.18 18.52 -13.39
N PRO A 138 5.47 18.54 -13.76
CA PRO A 138 5.91 19.09 -15.06
C PRO A 138 5.50 18.21 -16.24
N ASP A 139 5.38 16.89 -16.02
CA ASP A 139 4.95 15.88 -16.98
C ASP A 139 4.35 14.66 -16.25
N LEU A 140 3.74 13.72 -16.99
CA LEU A 140 3.13 12.49 -16.44
C LEU A 140 4.14 11.31 -16.39
N SER A 141 5.38 11.57 -15.97
CA SER A 141 6.36 10.52 -15.73
C SER A 141 6.34 10.00 -14.29
N PHE A 142 6.80 8.75 -14.11
CA PHE A 142 6.97 8.19 -12.77
C PHE A 142 7.94 9.00 -11.91
N GLU A 143 9.02 9.52 -12.51
CA GLU A 143 10.00 10.35 -11.81
C GLU A 143 9.41 11.70 -11.36
N SER A 144 8.55 12.30 -12.17
CA SER A 144 7.82 13.52 -11.79
C SER A 144 6.89 13.26 -10.61
N ILE A 145 6.18 12.12 -10.59
CA ILE A 145 5.34 11.70 -9.46
C ILE A 145 6.18 11.48 -8.21
N ARG A 146 7.28 10.71 -8.30
CA ARG A 146 8.21 10.48 -7.19
C ARG A 146 8.68 11.79 -6.60
N THR A 147 9.17 12.68 -7.45
CA THR A 147 9.67 13.99 -7.04
C THR A 147 8.61 14.84 -6.34
N ALA A 148 7.37 14.84 -6.84
CA ALA A 148 6.28 15.63 -6.25
C ALA A 148 5.83 15.09 -4.88
N ILE A 149 5.90 13.77 -4.67
CA ILE A 149 5.57 13.14 -3.38
C ILE A 149 6.67 13.41 -2.34
N THR A 150 7.93 13.46 -2.75
CA THR A 150 9.08 13.64 -1.83
C THR A 150 9.40 15.09 -1.50
N ARG A 151 8.97 16.06 -2.31
CA ARG A 151 9.14 17.51 -2.07
C ARG A 151 8.09 18.05 -1.10
#